data_59be6c8ee26c4d1346301baab907da73
#
_entry.id   59be6c8ee26c4d1346301baab907da73
#
_cell.length_a   1.000
_cell.length_b   1.000
_cell.length_c   1.000
_cell.angle_alpha   90.00
_cell.angle_beta   90.00
_cell.angle_gamma   90.00
#
_symmetry.space_group_name_H-M   'P 1'
#
loop_
_entity.id
_entity.type
_entity.pdbx_description
1 polymer ?
#
loop_
_entity_poly.entity_id
_entity_poly.type
_entity_poly.pdbx_seq_one_letter_code
_entity_poly.pdbx_strand_id
1 'polypeptide(L)'
;FEMRGKLPTKEPNFQKRWKESEIYEKMLEKREGCEAFVLHDGPPYANGDIHLGHALNKILKDVIVRSHYMAGYKVPYIPGWDTHGLPIETAITKLGYDRKKMELSAFRKLCYDYALEQVERQKAGFLSLGVVGDYDHPYITLKKEFEAHQIQIFGQMAMDGLIYKGLKPVYWSPSSESALAEAEIEYKDIK
;
A
#
# COMPACT_ATOMS: atom_id res chain seq x y z
N PHE A 1 27.71 -14.24 22.82
CA PHE A 1 26.39 -13.56 22.80
C PHE A 1 26.24 -12.74 24.09
N GLU A 2 25.82 -11.48 23.96
CA GLU A 2 25.47 -10.65 25.13
C GLU A 2 24.21 -11.21 25.80
N MET A 3 24.18 -11.24 27.13
CA MET A 3 23.05 -11.75 27.93
C MET A 3 21.76 -10.93 27.71
N ARG A 4 21.88 -9.64 27.35
CA ARG A 4 20.75 -8.78 27.01
C ARG A 4 20.75 -8.48 25.53
N GLY A 5 19.62 -8.72 24.84
CA GLY A 5 19.48 -8.52 23.40
C GLY A 5 19.74 -7.08 22.97
N LYS A 6 19.30 -6.07 23.74
CA LYS A 6 19.38 -4.63 23.41
C LYS A 6 18.86 -4.34 21.99
N LEU A 7 17.76 -4.99 21.61
CA LEU A 7 17.21 -4.92 20.26
C LEU A 7 16.95 -3.48 19.77
N PRO A 8 16.40 -2.56 20.56
CA PRO A 8 16.17 -1.18 20.09
C PRO A 8 17.44 -0.45 19.62
N THR A 9 18.62 -0.89 20.10
CA THR A 9 19.90 -0.33 19.66
C THR A 9 20.54 -1.11 18.52
N LYS A 10 20.36 -2.44 18.49
CA LYS A 10 21.00 -3.32 17.51
C LYS A 10 20.26 -3.38 16.19
N GLU A 11 18.94 -3.40 16.22
CA GLU A 11 18.12 -3.52 15.00
C GLU A 11 18.36 -2.37 14.00
N PRO A 12 18.40 -1.08 14.39
CA PRO A 12 18.73 0.00 13.48
C PRO A 12 20.12 -0.16 12.84
N ASN A 13 21.10 -0.70 13.60
CA ASN A 13 22.43 -0.95 13.06
C ASN A 13 22.44 -2.09 12.04
N PHE A 14 21.62 -3.14 12.26
CA PHE A 14 21.47 -4.21 11.27
C PHE A 14 20.82 -3.71 10.00
N GLN A 15 19.72 -2.94 10.11
CA GLN A 15 19.00 -2.37 8.97
C GLN A 15 19.89 -1.42 8.16
N LYS A 16 20.65 -0.55 8.86
CA LYS A 16 21.64 0.33 8.22
C LYS A 16 22.67 -0.48 7.41
N ARG A 17 23.24 -1.53 8.01
CA ARG A 17 24.21 -2.40 7.33
C ARG A 17 23.58 -3.13 6.12
N TRP A 18 22.34 -3.59 6.23
CA TRP A 18 21.64 -4.23 5.11
C TRP A 18 21.44 -3.27 3.95
N LYS A 19 21.05 -2.03 4.24
CA LYS A 19 20.90 -0.99 3.22
C LYS A 19 22.26 -0.64 2.56
N GLU A 20 23.29 -0.39 3.36
CA GLU A 20 24.64 -0.07 2.86
C GLU A 20 25.25 -1.24 2.05
N SER A 21 24.84 -2.46 2.32
CA SER A 21 25.30 -3.65 1.62
C SER A 21 24.42 -4.02 0.43
N GLU A 22 23.35 -3.28 0.16
CA GLU A 22 22.40 -3.56 -0.93
C GLU A 22 21.92 -5.01 -0.92
N ILE A 23 21.48 -5.47 0.29
CA ILE A 23 21.13 -6.89 0.50
C ILE A 23 20.03 -7.35 -0.43
N TYR A 24 18.99 -6.53 -0.62
CA TYR A 24 17.84 -6.90 -1.45
C TYR A 24 18.24 -7.04 -2.92
N GLU A 25 18.99 -6.10 -3.44
CA GLU A 25 19.51 -6.10 -4.80
C GLU A 25 20.38 -7.34 -5.05
N LYS A 26 21.31 -7.62 -4.15
CA LYS A 26 22.16 -8.81 -4.21
C LYS A 26 21.40 -10.13 -4.12
N MET A 27 20.28 -10.14 -3.37
CA MET A 27 19.38 -11.30 -3.37
C MET A 27 18.79 -11.56 -4.76
N LEU A 28 18.36 -10.51 -5.46
CA LEU A 28 17.79 -10.63 -6.80
C LEU A 28 18.86 -11.02 -7.83
N GLU A 29 20.03 -10.37 -7.79
CA GLU A 29 21.17 -10.68 -8.67
C GLU A 29 21.62 -12.14 -8.53
N LYS A 30 21.75 -12.64 -7.29
CA LYS A 30 22.14 -14.02 -7.02
C LYS A 30 21.16 -15.06 -7.58
N ARG A 31 19.92 -14.68 -7.82
CA ARG A 31 18.85 -15.50 -8.37
C ARG A 31 18.52 -15.16 -9.83
N GLU A 32 19.41 -14.41 -10.51
CA GLU A 32 19.22 -14.14 -11.93
C GLU A 32 19.18 -15.45 -12.73
N GLY A 33 18.20 -15.56 -13.64
CA GLY A 33 17.96 -16.80 -14.41
C GLY A 33 17.22 -17.92 -13.67
N CYS A 34 16.95 -17.77 -12.36
CA CYS A 34 16.08 -18.70 -11.64
C CYS A 34 14.60 -18.41 -11.93
N GLU A 35 13.76 -19.43 -11.67
CA GLU A 35 12.29 -19.26 -11.75
C GLU A 35 11.83 -18.13 -10.84
N ALA A 36 10.96 -17.26 -11.37
CA ALA A 36 10.44 -16.13 -10.62
C ALA A 36 9.19 -16.52 -9.79
N PHE A 37 9.19 -16.14 -8.54
CA PHE A 37 7.99 -16.15 -7.68
C PHE A 37 7.60 -14.70 -7.37
N VAL A 38 6.45 -14.26 -7.85
CA VAL A 38 5.95 -12.89 -7.64
C VAL A 38 4.82 -12.90 -6.63
N LEU A 39 5.04 -12.25 -5.48
CA LEU A 39 4.00 -12.00 -4.49
C LEU A 39 3.46 -10.59 -4.68
N HIS A 40 2.20 -10.48 -5.10
CA HIS A 40 1.55 -9.18 -5.21
C HIS A 40 1.24 -8.60 -3.82
N ASP A 41 1.59 -7.34 -3.61
CA ASP A 41 1.26 -6.63 -2.37
C ASP A 41 -0.18 -6.08 -2.42
N GLY A 42 -1.03 -6.48 -1.46
CA GLY A 42 -2.27 -5.77 -1.21
C GLY A 42 -1.94 -4.44 -0.55
N PRO A 43 -2.19 -3.31 -1.23
CA PRO A 43 -1.69 -2.02 -0.79
C PRO A 43 -2.48 -1.49 0.41
N PRO A 44 -1.83 -1.03 1.48
CA PRO A 44 -2.51 -0.34 2.56
C PRO A 44 -3.00 1.04 2.11
N TYR A 45 -4.04 1.56 2.77
CA TYR A 45 -4.43 2.95 2.62
C TYR A 45 -3.39 3.88 3.23
N ALA A 46 -3.05 4.95 2.51
CA ALA A 46 -2.13 5.99 2.98
C ALA A 46 -2.86 7.03 3.84
N ASN A 47 -3.41 6.63 4.99
CA ASN A 47 -4.32 7.47 5.79
C ASN A 47 -3.95 7.59 7.28
N GLY A 48 -2.72 7.24 7.65
CA GLY A 48 -2.22 7.34 9.02
C GLY A 48 -1.07 6.39 9.30
N ASP A 49 -0.72 6.25 10.57
CA ASP A 49 0.36 5.37 11.03
C ASP A 49 0.06 3.89 10.77
N ILE A 50 1.13 3.10 10.70
CA ILE A 50 0.98 1.65 10.70
C ILE A 50 0.46 1.18 12.07
N HIS A 51 -0.33 0.12 12.04
CA HIS A 51 -0.85 -0.57 13.22
C HIS A 51 -0.48 -2.06 13.19
N LEU A 52 -0.82 -2.79 14.24
CA LEU A 52 -0.46 -4.20 14.38
C LEU A 52 -0.94 -5.08 13.20
N GLY A 53 -2.11 -4.77 12.62
CA GLY A 53 -2.61 -5.46 11.42
C GLY A 53 -1.70 -5.26 10.20
N HIS A 54 -1.18 -4.05 10.00
CA HIS A 54 -0.18 -3.78 8.96
C HIS A 54 1.12 -4.55 9.22
N ALA A 55 1.61 -4.55 10.47
CA ALA A 55 2.82 -5.28 10.85
C ALA A 55 2.67 -6.79 10.59
N LEU A 56 1.56 -7.39 11.03
CA LEU A 56 1.26 -8.80 10.78
C LEU A 56 1.26 -9.12 9.29
N ASN A 57 0.56 -8.33 8.47
CA ASN A 57 0.48 -8.52 7.03
C ASN A 57 1.87 -8.47 6.37
N LYS A 58 2.66 -7.44 6.66
CA LYS A 58 3.99 -7.25 6.05
C LYS A 58 5.00 -8.30 6.51
N ILE A 59 4.98 -8.68 7.79
CA ILE A 59 5.86 -9.73 8.32
C ILE A 59 5.54 -11.09 7.69
N LEU A 60 4.25 -11.45 7.55
CA LEU A 60 3.86 -12.70 6.90
C LEU A 60 4.29 -12.73 5.44
N LYS A 61 4.15 -11.64 4.71
CA LYS A 61 4.65 -11.52 3.32
C LYS A 61 6.17 -11.65 3.27
N ASP A 62 6.89 -11.02 4.19
CA ASP A 62 8.35 -11.13 4.26
C ASP A 62 8.81 -12.58 4.53
N VAL A 63 8.11 -13.31 5.38
CA VAL A 63 8.34 -14.75 5.58
C VAL A 63 8.18 -15.53 4.28
N ILE A 64 7.12 -15.25 3.50
CA ILE A 64 6.88 -15.89 2.20
C ILE A 64 8.00 -15.54 1.22
N VAL A 65 8.36 -14.27 1.09
CA VAL A 65 9.44 -13.80 0.21
C VAL A 65 10.76 -14.50 0.54
N ARG A 66 11.14 -14.51 1.81
CA ARG A 66 12.40 -15.13 2.26
C ARG A 66 12.38 -16.65 2.09
N SER A 67 11.26 -17.32 2.38
CA SER A 67 11.17 -18.77 2.23
C SER A 67 11.31 -19.20 0.77
N HIS A 68 10.66 -18.51 -0.17
CA HIS A 68 10.80 -18.81 -1.60
C HIS A 68 12.21 -18.48 -2.11
N TYR A 69 12.82 -17.38 -1.64
CA TYR A 69 14.20 -17.08 -1.96
C TYR A 69 15.16 -18.20 -1.49
N MET A 70 14.98 -18.70 -0.26
CA MET A 70 15.77 -19.82 0.27
C MET A 70 15.52 -21.12 -0.49
N ALA A 71 14.31 -21.31 -1.01
CA ALA A 71 13.98 -22.45 -1.87
C ALA A 71 14.54 -22.35 -3.29
N GLY A 72 15.18 -21.22 -3.65
CA GLY A 72 15.90 -21.08 -4.93
C GLY A 72 15.23 -20.17 -5.95
N TYR A 73 14.08 -19.59 -5.65
CA TYR A 73 13.37 -18.69 -6.56
C TYR A 73 13.98 -17.27 -6.59
N LYS A 74 13.84 -16.58 -7.72
CA LYS A 74 13.99 -15.13 -7.81
C LYS A 74 12.67 -14.49 -7.31
N VAL A 75 12.74 -13.69 -6.26
CA VAL A 75 11.54 -13.17 -5.59
C VAL A 75 11.54 -11.63 -5.58
N PRO A 76 11.18 -10.97 -6.69
CA PRO A 76 10.96 -9.53 -6.69
C PRO A 76 9.70 -9.21 -5.89
N TYR A 77 9.83 -8.36 -4.87
CA TYR A 77 8.71 -7.89 -4.07
C TYR A 77 8.63 -6.38 -4.12
N ILE A 78 7.56 -5.86 -4.72
CA ILE A 78 7.29 -4.44 -4.88
C ILE A 78 6.13 -4.06 -3.96
N PRO A 79 6.36 -3.28 -2.89
CA PRO A 79 5.29 -2.79 -2.03
C PRO A 79 4.41 -1.78 -2.75
N GLY A 80 3.17 -1.63 -2.31
CA GLY A 80 2.23 -0.67 -2.88
C GLY A 80 1.47 0.12 -1.83
N TRP A 81 0.85 1.23 -2.27
CA TRP A 81 -0.06 2.03 -1.47
C TRP A 81 -1.32 2.41 -2.25
N ASP A 82 -2.47 2.25 -1.57
CA ASP A 82 -3.75 2.78 -2.03
C ASP A 82 -3.92 4.21 -1.49
N THR A 83 -4.03 5.15 -2.40
CA THR A 83 -3.92 6.58 -2.10
C THR A 83 -5.14 7.39 -2.55
N HIS A 84 -6.24 6.72 -2.88
CA HIS A 84 -7.47 7.33 -3.35
C HIS A 84 -8.66 7.13 -2.41
N GLY A 85 -9.72 7.92 -2.64
CA GLY A 85 -11.06 7.71 -2.12
C GLY A 85 -11.29 8.18 -0.69
N LEU A 86 -12.38 7.69 -0.12
CA LEU A 86 -12.90 8.10 1.19
C LEU A 86 -11.90 8.02 2.35
N PRO A 87 -11.01 7.03 2.44
CA PRO A 87 -10.05 6.98 3.54
C PRO A 87 -9.17 8.24 3.63
N ILE A 88 -8.72 8.77 2.50
CA ILE A 88 -7.91 9.99 2.45
C ILE A 88 -8.77 11.23 2.69
N GLU A 89 -9.91 11.35 2.01
CA GLU A 89 -10.84 12.49 2.19
C GLU A 89 -11.32 12.59 3.65
N THR A 90 -11.63 11.47 4.28
CA THR A 90 -12.05 11.43 5.69
C THR A 90 -10.91 11.87 6.62
N ALA A 91 -9.67 11.47 6.35
CA ALA A 91 -8.52 11.93 7.12
C ALA A 91 -8.34 13.45 7.02
N ILE A 92 -8.42 14.01 5.82
CA ILE A 92 -8.34 15.45 5.58
C ILE A 92 -9.48 16.19 6.26
N THR A 93 -10.70 15.67 6.20
CA THR A 93 -11.86 16.28 6.88
C THR A 93 -11.68 16.28 8.41
N LYS A 94 -11.13 15.22 8.99
CA LYS A 94 -10.80 15.17 10.43
C LYS A 94 -9.73 16.18 10.84
N LEU A 95 -8.89 16.63 9.92
CA LEU A 95 -7.92 17.71 10.14
C LEU A 95 -8.58 19.11 10.07
N GLY A 96 -9.88 19.19 9.84
CA GLY A 96 -10.65 20.44 9.85
C GLY A 96 -10.87 21.08 8.48
N TYR A 97 -10.47 20.42 7.40
CA TYR A 97 -10.72 20.90 6.04
C TYR A 97 -12.10 20.46 5.54
N ASP A 98 -12.87 21.41 5.01
CA ASP A 98 -14.22 21.17 4.51
C ASP A 98 -14.22 21.23 2.97
N ARG A 99 -14.44 20.09 2.32
CA ARG A 99 -14.55 19.98 0.85
C ARG A 99 -15.56 20.97 0.26
N LYS A 100 -16.66 21.25 0.97
CA LYS A 100 -17.73 22.15 0.49
C LYS A 100 -17.33 23.63 0.50
N LYS A 101 -16.29 24.00 1.26
CA LYS A 101 -15.81 25.37 1.41
C LYS A 101 -14.51 25.63 0.64
N MET A 102 -14.00 24.63 -0.04
CA MET A 102 -12.75 24.71 -0.79
C MET A 102 -12.99 24.58 -2.29
N GLU A 103 -12.13 25.20 -3.07
CA GLU A 103 -12.07 24.95 -4.49
C GLU A 103 -11.61 23.49 -4.72
N LEU A 104 -12.24 22.79 -5.70
CA LEU A 104 -12.05 21.36 -5.89
C LEU A 104 -10.59 20.98 -6.18
N SER A 105 -9.90 21.76 -6.98
CA SER A 105 -8.49 21.52 -7.31
C SER A 105 -7.59 21.65 -6.09
N ALA A 106 -7.88 22.63 -5.23
CA ALA A 106 -7.15 22.85 -3.98
C ALA A 106 -7.37 21.69 -2.99
N PHE A 107 -8.60 21.19 -2.87
CA PHE A 107 -8.90 20.04 -2.04
C PHE A 107 -8.22 18.77 -2.56
N ARG A 108 -8.26 18.52 -3.87
CA ARG A 108 -7.57 17.37 -4.48
C ARG A 108 -6.06 17.43 -4.27
N LYS A 109 -5.46 18.63 -4.41
CA LYS A 109 -4.04 18.81 -4.12
C LYS A 109 -3.71 18.49 -2.66
N LEU A 110 -4.53 18.93 -1.73
CA LEU A 110 -4.37 18.66 -0.30
C LEU A 110 -4.41 17.15 0.00
N CYS A 111 -5.38 16.43 -0.60
CA CYS A 111 -5.46 14.97 -0.50
C CYS A 111 -4.21 14.27 -1.08
N TYR A 112 -3.73 14.75 -2.22
CA TYR A 112 -2.53 14.24 -2.88
C TYR A 112 -1.28 14.40 -1.99
N ASP A 113 -1.05 15.63 -1.51
CA ASP A 113 0.12 15.94 -0.67
C ASP A 113 0.07 15.15 0.64
N TYR A 114 -1.09 15.05 1.28
CA TYR A 114 -1.29 14.24 2.48
C TYR A 114 -1.00 12.76 2.23
N ALA A 115 -1.53 12.18 1.16
CA ALA A 115 -1.33 10.77 0.87
C ALA A 115 0.15 10.44 0.68
N LEU A 116 0.91 11.28 -0.04
CA LEU A 116 2.36 11.09 -0.22
C LEU A 116 3.13 11.18 1.11
N GLU A 117 2.75 12.12 1.99
CA GLU A 117 3.34 12.21 3.33
C GLU A 117 3.10 10.92 4.13
N GLN A 118 1.87 10.38 4.08
CA GLN A 118 1.56 9.14 4.78
C GLN A 118 2.28 7.92 4.17
N VAL A 119 2.48 7.89 2.85
CA VAL A 119 3.30 6.85 2.19
C VAL A 119 4.71 6.84 2.78
N GLU A 120 5.38 7.98 2.86
CA GLU A 120 6.74 8.05 3.41
C GLU A 120 6.78 7.65 4.89
N ARG A 121 5.78 8.07 5.66
CA ARG A 121 5.65 7.74 7.07
C ARG A 121 5.44 6.23 7.29
N GLN A 122 4.56 5.62 6.52
CA GLN A 122 4.32 4.18 6.58
C GLN A 122 5.51 3.37 6.04
N LYS A 123 6.18 3.84 4.98
CA LYS A 123 7.42 3.25 4.47
C LYS A 123 8.48 3.15 5.56
N ALA A 124 8.72 4.23 6.29
CA ALA A 124 9.64 4.23 7.41
C ALA A 124 9.23 3.22 8.50
N GLY A 125 7.93 3.14 8.81
CA GLY A 125 7.39 2.15 9.74
C GLY A 125 7.61 0.71 9.27
N PHE A 126 7.33 0.40 8.01
CA PHE A 126 7.56 -0.95 7.46
C PHE A 126 9.04 -1.33 7.45
N LEU A 127 9.91 -0.43 7.02
CA LEU A 127 11.35 -0.67 7.04
C LEU A 127 11.87 -0.92 8.46
N SER A 128 11.28 -0.29 9.48
CA SER A 128 11.64 -0.54 10.87
C SER A 128 11.32 -1.97 11.35
N LEU A 129 10.39 -2.67 10.68
CA LEU A 129 10.11 -4.09 10.93
C LEU A 129 11.18 -5.02 10.35
N GLY A 130 12.12 -4.51 9.55
CA GLY A 130 13.18 -5.30 8.92
C GLY A 130 12.71 -6.14 7.73
N VAL A 131 11.58 -5.82 7.12
CA VAL A 131 11.06 -6.47 5.91
C VAL A 131 11.87 -6.08 4.69
N VAL A 132 11.95 -6.98 3.70
CA VAL A 132 12.70 -6.75 2.45
C VAL A 132 11.75 -6.48 1.28
N GLY A 133 12.21 -5.68 0.31
CA GLY A 133 11.45 -5.33 -0.90
C GLY A 133 11.99 -4.07 -1.56
N ASP A 134 11.52 -3.78 -2.77
CA ASP A 134 11.84 -2.54 -3.48
C ASP A 134 10.98 -1.38 -2.95
N TYR A 135 11.35 -0.88 -1.78
CA TYR A 135 10.68 0.27 -1.17
C TYR A 135 11.08 1.61 -1.82
N ASP A 136 12.07 1.63 -2.70
CA ASP A 136 12.48 2.84 -3.41
C ASP A 136 11.68 3.06 -4.69
N HIS A 137 11.13 1.98 -5.29
CA HIS A 137 10.26 2.04 -6.46
C HIS A 137 8.89 1.39 -6.22
N PRO A 138 8.14 1.82 -5.19
CA PRO A 138 6.84 1.25 -4.88
C PRO A 138 5.82 1.61 -5.97
N TYR A 139 4.75 0.81 -6.10
CA TYR A 139 3.60 1.28 -6.84
C TYR A 139 2.69 2.11 -5.94
N ILE A 140 2.23 3.24 -6.47
CA ILE A 140 1.34 4.18 -5.76
C ILE A 140 0.18 4.51 -6.69
N THR A 141 -1.04 4.26 -6.26
CA THR A 141 -2.22 4.32 -7.15
C THR A 141 -2.51 5.72 -7.69
N LEU A 142 -2.09 6.79 -6.99
CA LEU A 142 -2.24 8.18 -7.45
C LEU A 142 -1.20 8.62 -8.51
N LYS A 143 -0.23 7.77 -8.85
CA LYS A 143 0.73 8.10 -9.92
C LYS A 143 0.04 8.04 -11.28
N LYS A 144 0.33 9.03 -12.13
CA LYS A 144 -0.30 9.16 -13.46
C LYS A 144 -0.12 7.94 -14.34
N GLU A 145 1.04 7.28 -14.22
CA GLU A 145 1.35 6.05 -14.96
C GLU A 145 0.44 4.90 -14.51
N PHE A 146 0.15 4.81 -13.23
CA PHE A 146 -0.76 3.81 -12.68
C PHE A 146 -2.20 4.06 -13.14
N GLU A 147 -2.67 5.30 -13.04
CA GLU A 147 -4.00 5.71 -13.53
C GLU A 147 -4.15 5.46 -15.04
N ALA A 148 -3.11 5.77 -15.82
CA ALA A 148 -3.13 5.54 -17.27
C ALA A 148 -3.29 4.05 -17.61
N HIS A 149 -2.57 3.16 -16.91
CA HIS A 149 -2.72 1.71 -17.10
C HIS A 149 -4.12 1.21 -16.71
N GLN A 150 -4.70 1.73 -15.62
CA GLN A 150 -6.08 1.39 -15.23
C GLN A 150 -7.08 1.78 -16.33
N ILE A 151 -6.96 3.00 -16.88
CA ILE A 151 -7.82 3.47 -17.96
C ILE A 151 -7.65 2.61 -19.21
N GLN A 152 -6.42 2.25 -19.56
CA GLN A 152 -6.12 1.39 -20.69
C GLN A 152 -6.78 0.00 -20.55
N ILE A 153 -6.62 -0.64 -19.37
CA ILE A 153 -7.23 -1.95 -19.09
C ILE A 153 -8.75 -1.85 -19.14
N PHE A 154 -9.33 -0.82 -18.51
CA PHE A 154 -10.77 -0.57 -18.54
C PHE A 154 -11.29 -0.41 -19.99
N GLY A 155 -10.56 0.36 -20.80
CA GLY A 155 -10.89 0.54 -22.22
C GLY A 155 -10.84 -0.78 -23.01
N GLN A 156 -9.83 -1.62 -22.76
CA GLN A 156 -9.72 -2.94 -23.39
C GLN A 156 -10.89 -3.85 -22.99
N MET A 157 -11.23 -3.89 -21.70
CA MET A 157 -12.37 -4.66 -21.21
C MET A 157 -13.70 -4.21 -21.86
N ALA A 158 -13.87 -2.90 -22.10
CA ALA A 158 -15.03 -2.38 -22.79
C ALA A 158 -15.07 -2.80 -24.26
N MET A 159 -13.92 -2.77 -24.96
CA MET A 159 -13.81 -3.22 -26.36
C MET A 159 -14.08 -4.73 -26.50
N ASP A 160 -13.69 -5.51 -25.51
CA ASP A 160 -13.92 -6.96 -25.45
C ASP A 160 -15.36 -7.32 -25.02
N GLY A 161 -16.22 -6.32 -24.79
CA GLY A 161 -17.63 -6.51 -24.41
C GLY A 161 -17.85 -7.02 -22.98
N LEU A 162 -16.81 -6.93 -22.11
CA LEU A 162 -16.87 -7.38 -20.72
C LEU A 162 -17.53 -6.36 -19.78
N ILE A 163 -17.72 -5.13 -20.24
CA ILE A 163 -18.28 -4.03 -19.46
C ILE A 163 -19.51 -3.47 -20.14
N TYR A 164 -20.55 -3.24 -19.36
CA TYR A 164 -21.76 -2.57 -19.83
C TYR A 164 -22.27 -1.58 -18.79
N LYS A 165 -23.00 -0.54 -19.21
CA LYS A 165 -23.68 0.39 -18.33
C LYS A 165 -25.01 -0.19 -17.88
N GLY A 166 -25.20 -0.33 -16.56
CA GLY A 166 -26.44 -0.82 -15.97
C GLY A 166 -26.83 0.00 -14.72
N LEU A 167 -28.07 -0.17 -14.30
CA LEU A 167 -28.56 0.40 -13.04
C LEU A 167 -28.61 -0.70 -11.98
N LYS A 168 -28.02 -0.43 -10.83
CA LYS A 168 -28.02 -1.31 -9.65
C LYS A 168 -28.29 -0.48 -8.41
N PRO A 169 -29.17 -0.91 -7.48
CA PRO A 169 -29.29 -0.31 -6.17
C PRO A 169 -27.95 -0.39 -5.42
N VAL A 170 -27.54 0.70 -4.80
CA VAL A 170 -26.33 0.77 -4.01
C VAL A 170 -26.63 1.40 -2.65
N TYR A 171 -25.85 1.04 -1.63
CA TYR A 171 -25.93 1.72 -0.35
C TYR A 171 -25.37 3.14 -0.48
N TRP A 172 -26.05 4.07 0.16
CA TRP A 172 -25.70 5.48 0.13
C TRP A 172 -25.49 6.00 1.55
N SER A 173 -24.39 6.69 1.79
CA SER A 173 -24.13 7.39 3.04
C SER A 173 -24.56 8.86 2.94
N PRO A 174 -25.64 9.29 3.59
CA PRO A 174 -26.07 10.70 3.56
C PRO A 174 -25.04 11.65 4.19
N SER A 175 -24.30 11.19 5.20
CA SER A 175 -23.29 11.99 5.89
C SER A 175 -22.05 12.25 5.04
N SER A 176 -21.64 11.27 4.25
CA SER A 176 -20.49 11.38 3.33
C SER A 176 -20.90 11.84 1.94
N GLU A 177 -22.22 11.86 1.63
CA GLU A 177 -22.77 12.14 0.30
C GLU A 177 -22.10 11.27 -0.80
N SER A 178 -21.94 9.97 -0.48
CA SER A 178 -21.23 9.02 -1.35
C SER A 178 -21.91 7.66 -1.36
N ALA A 179 -21.81 6.96 -2.49
CA ALA A 179 -22.10 5.54 -2.56
C ALA A 179 -21.05 4.75 -1.79
N LEU A 180 -21.46 3.64 -1.16
CA LEU A 180 -20.58 2.77 -0.41
C LEU A 180 -20.24 1.53 -1.26
N ALA A 181 -18.97 1.15 -1.26
CA ALA A 181 -18.56 -0.15 -1.75
C ALA A 181 -19.01 -1.24 -0.76
N GLU A 182 -19.21 -2.47 -1.25
CA GLU A 182 -19.69 -3.58 -0.40
C GLU A 182 -18.72 -3.88 0.77
N ALA A 183 -17.41 -3.69 0.56
CA ALA A 183 -16.40 -3.85 1.59
C ALA A 183 -16.45 -2.78 2.70
N GLU A 184 -17.15 -1.66 2.49
CA GLU A 184 -17.32 -0.57 3.45
C GLU A 184 -18.58 -0.72 4.30
N ILE A 185 -19.38 -1.76 4.08
CA ILE A 185 -20.64 -2.01 4.77
C ILE A 185 -20.39 -2.92 5.97
N GLU A 186 -20.74 -2.42 7.15
CA GLU A 186 -20.72 -3.23 8.37
C GLU A 186 -22.15 -3.71 8.70
N TYR A 187 -22.32 -5.00 8.87
CA TYR A 187 -23.56 -5.61 9.34
C TYR A 187 -23.48 -5.84 10.83
N LYS A 188 -24.48 -5.36 11.57
CA LYS A 188 -24.59 -5.54 13.03
C LYS A 188 -25.99 -6.01 13.40
N ASP A 189 -26.07 -6.95 14.33
CA ASP A 189 -27.34 -7.30 14.96
C ASP A 189 -27.76 -6.14 15.88
N ILE A 190 -28.91 -5.54 15.58
CA ILE A 190 -29.49 -4.47 16.39
C ILE A 190 -30.61 -5.13 17.24
N LYS A 191 -30.46 -5.05 18.56
CA LYS A 191 -31.48 -5.50 19.52
C LYS A 191 -32.54 -4.44 19.73
#